data_64a52c6b83872b46fc69c79de62bbb88
#
_entry.id   64a52c6b83872b46fc69c79de62bbb88
#
_cell.length_a   1.000
_cell.length_b   1.000
_cell.length_c   1.000
_cell.angle_alpha   90.00
_cell.angle_beta   90.00
_cell.angle_gamma   90.00
#
_symmetry.space_group_name_H-M   'P 1'
#
loop_
_entity.id
_entity.type
_entity.pdbx_description
1 polymer ?
#
loop_
_entity_poly.entity_id
_entity_poly.type
_entity_poly.pdbx_seq_one_letter_code
_entity_poly.pdbx_strand_id
1 'polypeptide(L)'
;SYGTEDGQLRLPHNLQVDRQGRVYVADRTNRRIQKYDSEGNLLQTIVLNVPYDKNYQPVLGSKRPNAPDNTAPWTLCISSGETQYLFASDENPGRIYKMTLDGEILGWLGESGRGPGQFNWLHGISCRDENVLYVADMNNWRVQKLLLNQTARTSDEQ
;
A
#
# COMPACT_ATOMS: atom_id res chain seq x y z
N SER A 1 -14.71 -16.69 5.71
CA SER A 1 -14.38 -18.00 5.13
C SER A 1 -13.35 -17.88 4.02
N TYR A 2 -12.74 -19.00 3.60
CA TYR A 2 -11.81 -19.06 2.46
C TYR A 2 -12.57 -18.96 1.13
N GLY A 3 -12.08 -18.13 0.20
CA GLY A 3 -12.64 -18.03 -1.15
C GLY A 3 -12.34 -16.71 -1.86
N THR A 4 -13.01 -16.48 -2.99
CA THR A 4 -12.84 -15.33 -3.88
C THR A 4 -14.03 -14.38 -3.89
N GLU A 5 -15.18 -14.84 -3.41
CA GLU A 5 -16.39 -14.04 -3.35
C GLU A 5 -16.28 -12.90 -2.32
N ASP A 6 -17.15 -11.94 -2.39
CA ASP A 6 -17.22 -10.86 -1.41
C ASP A 6 -17.47 -11.41 0.00
N GLY A 7 -16.72 -10.90 0.99
CA GLY A 7 -16.72 -11.42 2.35
C GLY A 7 -15.87 -12.68 2.56
N GLN A 8 -15.33 -13.28 1.49
CA GLN A 8 -14.34 -14.37 1.58
C GLN A 8 -12.93 -13.81 1.43
N LEU A 9 -11.93 -14.51 1.97
CA LEU A 9 -10.54 -14.05 1.98
C LEU A 9 -9.60 -15.16 1.47
N ARG A 10 -8.54 -14.74 0.79
CA ARG A 10 -7.43 -15.62 0.42
C ARG A 10 -6.11 -14.97 0.83
N LEU A 11 -5.50 -15.51 1.86
CA LEU A 11 -4.27 -14.99 2.44
C LEU A 11 -4.44 -13.55 2.93
N PRO A 12 -5.34 -13.28 3.92
CA PRO A 12 -5.39 -11.98 4.56
C PRO A 12 -4.03 -11.70 5.21
N HIS A 13 -3.35 -10.66 4.72
CA HIS A 13 -1.94 -10.45 5.04
C HIS A 13 -1.73 -9.39 6.11
N ASN A 14 -2.55 -8.36 6.09
CA ASN A 14 -2.50 -7.24 7.03
C ASN A 14 -3.91 -6.69 7.25
N LEU A 15 -4.14 -6.08 8.39
CA LEU A 15 -5.37 -5.37 8.68
C LEU A 15 -5.11 -4.06 9.43
N GLN A 16 -6.02 -3.12 9.27
CA GLN A 16 -6.06 -1.86 10.02
C GLN A 16 -7.49 -1.56 10.44
N VAL A 17 -7.62 -0.81 11.53
CA VAL A 17 -8.91 -0.35 12.04
C VAL A 17 -8.91 1.17 12.08
N ASP A 18 -9.95 1.80 11.54
CA ASP A 18 -10.10 3.24 11.57
C ASP A 18 -10.75 3.73 12.89
N ARG A 19 -10.87 5.05 13.03
CA ARG A 19 -11.42 5.67 14.25
C ARG A 19 -12.90 5.32 14.49
N GLN A 20 -13.64 4.94 13.44
CA GLN A 20 -15.03 4.52 13.52
C GLN A 20 -15.17 3.00 13.80
N GLY A 21 -14.08 2.28 14.00
CA GLY A 21 -14.08 0.84 14.22
C GLY A 21 -14.25 0.00 12.96
N ARG A 22 -14.15 0.60 11.76
CA ARG A 22 -14.22 -0.16 10.50
C ARG A 22 -12.89 -0.84 10.23
N VAL A 23 -12.94 -2.08 9.78
CA VAL A 23 -11.79 -2.94 9.58
C VAL A 23 -11.44 -3.02 8.09
N TYR A 24 -10.19 -2.79 7.75
CA TYR A 24 -9.65 -2.87 6.39
C TYR A 24 -8.69 -4.06 6.32
N VAL A 25 -8.94 -5.00 5.44
CA VAL A 25 -8.16 -6.23 5.30
C VAL A 25 -7.48 -6.28 3.94
N ALA A 26 -6.16 -6.39 3.92
CA ALA A 26 -5.40 -6.70 2.71
C ALA A 26 -5.63 -8.16 2.33
N ASP A 27 -6.60 -8.42 1.47
CA ASP A 27 -6.91 -9.73 0.90
C ASP A 27 -5.98 -10.00 -0.29
N ARG A 28 -4.72 -10.31 0.06
CA ARG A 28 -3.56 -10.28 -0.82
C ARG A 28 -3.73 -11.14 -2.07
N THR A 29 -4.09 -12.40 -1.93
CA THR A 29 -4.19 -13.32 -3.07
C THR A 29 -5.36 -12.96 -3.98
N ASN A 30 -6.42 -12.38 -3.44
CA ASN A 30 -7.54 -11.84 -4.21
C ASN A 30 -7.28 -10.44 -4.77
N ARG A 31 -6.11 -9.84 -4.46
CA ARG A 31 -5.64 -8.54 -5.01
C ARG A 31 -6.60 -7.39 -4.72
N ARG A 32 -7.16 -7.36 -3.51
CA ARG A 32 -8.14 -6.37 -3.06
C ARG A 32 -7.96 -6.03 -1.59
N ILE A 33 -8.54 -4.91 -1.17
CA ILE A 33 -8.77 -4.58 0.23
C ILE A 33 -10.25 -4.70 0.48
N GLN A 34 -10.66 -5.42 1.51
CA GLN A 34 -12.04 -5.49 1.94
C GLN A 34 -12.23 -4.66 3.21
N LYS A 35 -13.25 -3.81 3.20
CA LYS A 35 -13.65 -2.93 4.31
C LYS A 35 -14.91 -3.48 4.97
N TYR A 36 -14.87 -3.63 6.28
CA TYR A 36 -15.95 -4.16 7.08
C TYR A 36 -16.37 -3.16 8.16
N ASP A 37 -17.60 -3.27 8.65
CA ASP A 37 -18.02 -2.61 9.89
C ASP A 37 -17.48 -3.35 11.12
N SER A 38 -17.82 -2.84 12.33
CA SER A 38 -17.40 -3.44 13.60
C SER A 38 -18.05 -4.80 13.88
N GLU A 39 -19.17 -5.09 13.23
CA GLU A 39 -19.90 -6.35 13.34
C GLU A 39 -19.40 -7.41 12.35
N GLY A 40 -18.50 -7.03 11.42
CA GLY A 40 -17.92 -7.91 10.40
C GLY A 40 -18.74 -8.00 9.12
N ASN A 41 -19.71 -7.11 8.88
CA ASN A 41 -20.39 -7.03 7.62
C ASN A 41 -19.52 -6.32 6.60
N LEU A 42 -19.47 -6.85 5.37
CA LEU A 42 -18.70 -6.23 4.29
C LEU A 42 -19.39 -4.93 3.85
N LEU A 43 -18.63 -3.84 3.87
CA LEU A 43 -19.09 -2.52 3.41
C LEU A 43 -18.63 -2.23 1.98
N GLN A 44 -17.40 -2.63 1.64
CA GLN A 44 -16.79 -2.23 0.35
C GLN A 44 -15.61 -3.14 -0.01
N THR A 45 -15.39 -3.30 -1.32
CA THR A 45 -14.19 -3.88 -1.91
C THR A 45 -13.41 -2.81 -2.67
N ILE A 46 -12.12 -2.62 -2.35
CA ILE A 46 -11.23 -1.64 -2.94
C ILE A 46 -10.16 -2.38 -3.74
N VAL A 47 -9.94 -1.99 -4.99
CA VAL A 47 -8.92 -2.58 -5.87
C VAL A 47 -7.88 -1.53 -6.24
N LEU A 48 -6.59 -1.87 -6.09
CA LEU A 48 -5.47 -1.01 -6.48
C LEU A 48 -5.24 -1.14 -8.00
N ASN A 49 -6.06 -0.44 -8.78
CA ASN A 49 -6.05 -0.52 -10.23
C ASN A 49 -5.28 0.65 -10.85
N VAL A 50 -3.99 0.78 -10.52
CA VAL A 50 -3.09 1.77 -11.10
C VAL A 50 -2.14 1.08 -12.06
N PRO A 51 -2.16 1.42 -13.36
CA PRO A 51 -1.26 0.82 -14.35
C PRO A 51 0.21 0.98 -13.96
N TYR A 52 1.04 0.01 -14.32
CA TYR A 52 2.48 0.05 -14.13
C TYR A 52 3.21 -0.58 -15.32
N ASP A 53 4.46 -0.19 -15.53
CA ASP A 53 5.31 -0.80 -16.57
C ASP A 53 5.65 -2.23 -16.17
N LYS A 54 5.11 -3.20 -16.91
CA LYS A 54 5.36 -4.63 -16.68
C LYS A 54 6.80 -5.06 -17.05
N ASN A 55 7.56 -4.16 -17.70
CA ASN A 55 8.98 -4.38 -17.98
C ASN A 55 9.92 -3.94 -16.85
N TYR A 56 9.35 -3.45 -15.72
CA TYR A 56 10.16 -3.10 -14.56
C TYR A 56 11.14 -4.21 -14.19
N GLN A 57 12.31 -3.82 -13.68
CA GLN A 57 13.36 -4.75 -13.29
C GLN A 57 13.36 -4.89 -11.76
N PRO A 58 12.80 -5.98 -11.20
CA PRO A 58 12.90 -6.21 -9.77
C PRO A 58 14.37 -6.44 -9.41
N VAL A 59 14.80 -5.92 -8.26
CA VAL A 59 16.17 -6.09 -7.78
C VAL A 59 16.43 -7.54 -7.37
N LEU A 60 15.45 -8.17 -6.74
CA LEU A 60 15.44 -9.59 -6.37
C LEU A 60 14.05 -10.14 -6.68
N GLY A 61 14.03 -11.42 -7.03
CA GLY A 61 12.79 -12.10 -7.39
C GLY A 61 12.55 -12.14 -8.89
N SER A 62 11.51 -12.81 -9.28
CA SER A 62 11.16 -12.99 -10.69
C SER A 62 10.10 -11.98 -11.11
N LYS A 63 10.28 -11.44 -12.30
CA LYS A 63 9.21 -10.73 -12.98
C LYS A 63 7.98 -11.61 -13.07
N ARG A 64 6.82 -11.01 -12.95
CA ARG A 64 5.53 -11.65 -13.25
C ARG A 64 4.95 -11.07 -14.54
N PRO A 65 5.45 -11.44 -15.71
CA PRO A 65 5.07 -10.81 -16.98
C PRO A 65 3.56 -10.92 -17.27
N ASN A 66 2.91 -11.94 -16.71
CA ASN A 66 1.48 -12.18 -16.86
C ASN A 66 0.67 -11.70 -15.62
N ALA A 67 1.25 -10.86 -14.75
CA ALA A 67 0.51 -10.31 -13.64
C ALA A 67 -0.65 -9.43 -14.14
N PRO A 68 -1.82 -9.47 -13.50
CA PRO A 68 -2.90 -8.54 -13.78
C PRO A 68 -2.47 -7.08 -13.61
N ASP A 69 -3.23 -6.15 -14.20
CA ASP A 69 -2.92 -4.73 -14.08
C ASP A 69 -3.10 -4.20 -12.65
N ASN A 70 -4.04 -4.77 -11.91
CA ASN A 70 -4.18 -4.49 -10.49
C ASN A 70 -3.11 -5.20 -9.66
N THR A 71 -2.60 -4.51 -8.65
CA THR A 71 -1.54 -5.03 -7.77
C THR A 71 -2.12 -5.69 -6.51
N ALA A 72 -1.33 -6.56 -5.89
CA ALA A 72 -1.72 -7.21 -4.63
C ALA A 72 -1.38 -6.28 -3.46
N PRO A 73 -2.37 -5.85 -2.63
CA PRO A 73 -2.07 -5.12 -1.40
C PRO A 73 -1.30 -6.03 -0.44
N TRP A 74 -0.21 -5.51 0.09
CA TRP A 74 0.66 -6.27 1.00
C TRP A 74 0.51 -5.85 2.43
N THR A 75 0.77 -4.57 2.72
CA THR A 75 0.62 -3.98 4.04
C THR A 75 -0.23 -2.73 3.99
N LEU A 76 -0.95 -2.46 5.05
CA LEU A 76 -1.85 -1.32 5.22
C LEU A 76 -1.41 -0.49 6.41
N CYS A 77 -1.70 0.79 6.37
CA CYS A 77 -1.60 1.69 7.52
C CYS A 77 -2.66 2.78 7.41
N ILE A 78 -3.33 3.12 8.50
CA ILE A 78 -4.26 4.26 8.57
C ILE A 78 -3.65 5.34 9.44
N SER A 79 -3.56 6.57 8.90
CA SER A 79 -3.02 7.72 9.62
C SER A 79 -3.92 8.14 10.79
N SER A 80 -3.30 8.77 11.80
CA SER A 80 -4.02 9.19 13.03
C SER A 80 -4.48 10.65 13.01
N GLY A 81 -4.23 11.41 11.94
CA GLY A 81 -4.61 12.81 11.81
C GLY A 81 -6.11 13.09 11.89
N GLU A 82 -6.51 14.36 11.87
CA GLU A 82 -7.92 14.75 11.85
C GLU A 82 -8.65 14.10 10.68
N THR A 83 -8.08 14.20 9.49
CA THR A 83 -8.45 13.37 8.33
C THR A 83 -7.59 12.13 8.32
N GLN A 84 -8.24 10.96 8.30
CA GLN A 84 -7.54 9.68 8.18
C GLN A 84 -7.37 9.30 6.71
N TYR A 85 -6.17 8.84 6.37
CA TYR A 85 -5.86 8.29 5.05
C TYR A 85 -5.45 6.82 5.18
N LEU A 86 -5.84 6.03 4.21
CA LEU A 86 -5.39 4.64 4.06
C LEU A 86 -4.15 4.62 3.17
N PHE A 87 -3.05 4.10 3.71
CA PHE A 87 -1.85 3.78 2.94
C PHE A 87 -1.81 2.28 2.69
N ALA A 88 -1.51 1.90 1.46
CA ALA A 88 -1.31 0.50 1.09
C ALA A 88 -0.03 0.35 0.28
N SER A 89 0.74 -0.70 0.53
CA SER A 89 1.82 -1.08 -0.37
C SER A 89 1.38 -2.19 -1.30
N ASP A 90 2.02 -2.27 -2.47
CA ASP A 90 2.01 -3.47 -3.29
C ASP A 90 3.35 -4.23 -3.20
N GLU A 91 3.32 -5.50 -3.60
CA GLU A 91 4.54 -6.31 -3.74
C GLU A 91 5.33 -5.88 -4.97
N ASN A 92 4.61 -5.61 -6.05
CA ASN A 92 5.14 -5.28 -7.37
C ASN A 92 4.25 -4.22 -8.02
N PRO A 93 4.83 -3.15 -8.54
CA PRO A 93 6.26 -2.87 -8.71
C PRO A 93 6.96 -2.23 -7.49
N GLY A 94 6.38 -2.25 -6.31
CA GLY A 94 6.97 -1.65 -5.11
C GLY A 94 6.52 -0.21 -4.91
N ARG A 95 5.20 0.02 -4.91
CA ARG A 95 4.61 1.34 -4.69
C ARG A 95 3.87 1.42 -3.36
N ILE A 96 3.72 2.63 -2.88
CA ILE A 96 2.87 2.98 -1.76
C ILE A 96 1.79 3.92 -2.29
N TYR A 97 0.54 3.58 -2.04
CA TYR A 97 -0.64 4.37 -2.41
C TYR A 97 -1.14 5.14 -1.19
N LYS A 98 -1.44 6.43 -1.36
CA LYS A 98 -2.23 7.22 -0.41
C LYS A 98 -3.66 7.29 -0.93
N MET A 99 -4.62 6.92 -0.10
CA MET A 99 -6.03 6.84 -0.46
C MET A 99 -6.91 7.48 0.61
N THR A 100 -8.11 7.89 0.21
CA THR A 100 -9.20 8.12 1.17
C THR A 100 -9.60 6.79 1.82
N LEU A 101 -10.35 6.84 2.92
CA LEU A 101 -10.90 5.63 3.56
C LEU A 101 -11.98 4.94 2.71
N ASP A 102 -12.43 5.57 1.63
CA ASP A 102 -13.37 5.01 0.65
C ASP A 102 -12.66 4.50 -0.62
N GLY A 103 -11.31 4.45 -0.60
CA GLY A 103 -10.51 3.82 -1.64
C GLY A 103 -10.20 4.69 -2.85
N GLU A 104 -10.52 5.99 -2.83
CA GLU A 104 -10.08 6.92 -3.85
C GLU A 104 -8.56 7.11 -3.74
N ILE A 105 -7.82 6.81 -4.82
CA ILE A 105 -6.37 6.96 -4.88
C ILE A 105 -6.01 8.42 -5.10
N LEU A 106 -5.41 9.05 -4.10
CA LEU A 106 -4.96 10.44 -4.12
C LEU A 106 -3.57 10.60 -4.73
N GLY A 107 -2.78 9.53 -4.74
CA GLY A 107 -1.45 9.49 -5.31
C GLY A 107 -0.69 8.23 -4.91
N TRP A 108 0.48 8.07 -5.50
CA TRP A 108 1.40 6.99 -5.15
C TRP A 108 2.85 7.45 -5.28
N LEU A 109 3.74 6.71 -4.65
CA LEU A 109 5.19 6.88 -4.76
C LEU A 109 5.89 5.52 -4.77
N GLY A 110 7.13 5.52 -5.21
CA GLY A 110 7.97 4.35 -5.19
C GLY A 110 8.00 3.59 -6.50
N GLU A 111 9.06 2.85 -6.65
CA GLU A 111 9.34 1.93 -7.76
C GLU A 111 10.31 0.83 -7.29
N SER A 112 10.52 -0.20 -8.10
CA SER A 112 11.50 -1.24 -7.80
C SER A 112 12.93 -0.70 -7.84
N GLY A 113 13.72 -0.99 -6.80
CA GLY A 113 15.13 -0.61 -6.79
C GLY A 113 15.78 -0.59 -5.40
N ARG A 114 17.00 -0.03 -5.33
CA ARG A 114 17.79 0.09 -4.10
C ARG A 114 18.09 1.54 -3.69
N GLY A 115 17.78 2.51 -4.55
CA GLY A 115 17.93 3.93 -4.26
C GLY A 115 16.94 4.47 -3.22
N PRO A 116 17.10 5.71 -2.76
CA PRO A 116 16.08 6.38 -1.95
C PRO A 116 14.73 6.42 -2.68
N GLY A 117 13.63 6.12 -1.99
CA GLY A 117 12.30 6.06 -2.59
C GLY A 117 12.05 4.88 -3.54
N GLN A 118 13.04 4.01 -3.73
CA GLN A 118 12.90 2.73 -4.40
C GLN A 118 12.77 1.62 -3.36
N PHE A 119 12.08 0.54 -3.71
CA PHE A 119 11.78 -0.54 -2.79
C PHE A 119 11.98 -1.91 -3.42
N ASN A 120 12.28 -2.87 -2.56
CA ASN A 120 12.38 -4.27 -2.92
C ASN A 120 11.68 -5.12 -1.84
N TRP A 121 10.37 -5.26 -2.02
CA TRP A 121 9.47 -5.94 -1.12
C TRP A 121 9.14 -5.12 0.15
N LEU A 122 8.19 -4.20 -0.02
CA LEU A 122 7.60 -3.43 1.07
C LEU A 122 6.82 -4.36 2.01
N HIS A 123 7.35 -4.59 3.22
CA HIS A 123 6.75 -5.56 4.14
C HIS A 123 6.03 -4.93 5.34
N GLY A 124 6.28 -3.68 5.63
CA GLY A 124 5.61 -2.96 6.71
C GLY A 124 5.59 -1.46 6.46
N ILE A 125 4.49 -0.82 6.81
CA ILE A 125 4.34 0.64 6.80
C ILE A 125 3.84 1.09 8.17
N SER A 126 4.44 2.15 8.70
CA SER A 126 3.94 2.92 9.83
C SER A 126 3.67 4.35 9.36
N CYS A 127 2.47 4.85 9.59
CA CYS A 127 1.97 6.13 9.10
C CYS A 127 1.27 6.93 10.21
N ARG A 128 1.91 7.06 11.37
CA ARG A 128 1.35 7.82 12.48
C ARG A 128 0.92 9.24 12.07
N ASP A 129 1.70 9.86 11.18
CA ASP A 129 1.40 11.14 10.56
C ASP A 129 1.10 10.92 9.07
N GLU A 130 0.16 11.67 8.49
CA GLU A 130 -0.22 11.55 7.08
C GLU A 130 0.90 11.91 6.10
N ASN A 131 1.92 12.64 6.56
CA ASN A 131 3.04 13.13 5.76
C ASN A 131 4.37 12.45 6.11
N VAL A 132 4.38 11.54 7.08
CA VAL A 132 5.58 10.82 7.48
C VAL A 132 5.32 9.33 7.49
N LEU A 133 5.99 8.61 6.60
CA LEU A 133 5.94 7.15 6.55
C LEU A 133 7.27 6.55 6.97
N TYR A 134 7.22 5.48 7.75
CA TYR A 134 8.34 4.58 7.96
C TYR A 134 8.04 3.26 7.26
N VAL A 135 8.96 2.80 6.46
CA VAL A 135 8.76 1.66 5.56
C VAL A 135 9.83 0.61 5.78
N ALA A 136 9.42 -0.61 6.10
CA ALA A 136 10.31 -1.76 6.14
C ALA A 136 10.49 -2.30 4.72
N ASP A 137 11.66 -2.07 4.15
CA ASP A 137 12.08 -2.48 2.81
C ASP A 137 12.90 -3.77 2.93
N MET A 138 12.19 -4.91 2.97
CA MET A 138 12.71 -6.18 3.49
C MET A 138 13.94 -6.67 2.74
N ASN A 139 13.88 -6.80 1.43
CA ASN A 139 14.99 -7.36 0.64
C ASN A 139 16.14 -6.35 0.41
N ASN A 140 15.97 -5.09 0.78
CA ASN A 140 17.05 -4.10 0.84
C ASN A 140 17.62 -3.97 2.24
N TRP A 141 17.15 -4.77 3.21
CA TRP A 141 17.60 -4.80 4.61
C TRP A 141 17.69 -3.42 5.25
N ARG A 142 16.63 -2.60 5.05
CA ARG A 142 16.61 -1.22 5.57
C ARG A 142 15.21 -0.78 5.97
N VAL A 143 15.17 0.30 6.73
CA VAL A 143 13.97 1.10 6.97
C VAL A 143 14.18 2.45 6.29
N GLN A 144 13.19 2.92 5.55
CA GLN A 144 13.18 4.26 4.98
C GLN A 144 12.16 5.13 5.72
N LYS A 145 12.58 6.36 6.04
CA LYS A 145 11.67 7.43 6.46
C LYS A 145 11.35 8.28 5.24
N LEU A 146 10.08 8.41 4.89
CA LEU A 146 9.60 9.19 3.76
C LEU A 146 8.82 10.41 4.26
N LEU A 147 9.12 11.57 3.68
CA LEU A 147 8.42 12.83 3.95
C LEU A 147 7.63 13.19 2.69
N LEU A 148 6.29 13.18 2.78
CA LEU A 148 5.42 13.26 1.59
C LEU A 148 5.17 14.68 1.09
N ASN A 149 5.33 15.72 1.94
CA ASN A 149 5.02 17.11 1.61
C ASN A 149 6.27 18.02 1.55
N GLN A 150 7.43 17.48 1.19
CA GLN A 150 8.53 18.35 0.81
C GLN A 150 8.32 18.83 -0.62
N THR A 151 7.85 20.06 -0.80
CA THR A 151 8.10 20.80 -2.06
C THR A 151 9.58 20.62 -2.40
N ALA A 152 9.87 20.20 -3.64
CA ALA A 152 11.25 20.15 -4.12
C ALA A 152 11.92 21.47 -3.74
N ARG A 153 12.99 21.44 -2.94
CA ARG A 153 13.83 22.61 -2.73
C ARG A 153 14.33 23.00 -4.11
N THR A 154 13.85 24.11 -4.64
CA THR A 154 14.49 24.72 -5.81
C THR A 154 15.93 24.99 -5.44
N SER A 155 16.85 24.57 -6.32
CA SER A 155 18.32 24.67 -6.18
C SER A 155 18.83 26.12 -6.30
N ASP A 156 18.08 27.12 -5.87
CA ASP A 156 18.37 28.53 -6.06
C ASP A 156 18.65 29.29 -4.75
N GLU A 157 19.33 28.63 -3.78
CA GLU A 157 19.98 29.34 -2.68
C GLU A 157 21.38 28.75 -2.46
N GLN A 158 22.34 29.21 -3.27
CA GLN A 158 23.76 29.25 -2.93
C GLN A 158 24.23 30.71 -2.92
#